data_3cce8aae06724180a9b788ed25e81ed6
#
_entry.id   3cce8aae06724180a9b788ed25e81ed6
#
_cell.length_a   1.000
_cell.length_b   1.000
_cell.length_c   1.000
_cell.angle_alpha   90.00
_cell.angle_beta   90.00
_cell.angle_gamma   90.00
#
_symmetry.space_group_name_H-M   'P 1'
#
loop_
_entity.id
_entity.type
_entity.pdbx_description
1 polymer ?
#
loop_
_entity_poly.entity_id
_entity_poly.type
_entity_poly.pdbx_seq_one_letter_code
_entity_poly.pdbx_strand_id
1 'polypeptide(L)'
;MSETGGSIDSREEFKPTPAGQYKYWNEELTASKKMLNSFHRQGTEVVQRFLGGNVRREDDNFSSNIFRLNLFHSNITTLQSLMYSNLPSVTVMRANNDPKDDVGRVAANILERILTNDIQCNGEEYDTVLRADLQDRLIPGLGCSKVRYNCEVCEDEMGMEYVKDEAAPVEYVHWQDVCWGWSRTFKDIPWIGFRSYMKKDEVVARWGEDVAKALEYKKQTATDPQEDIEMDGDDGPWQVAEIWEIWDRTKKQVVWYTKGYSKVLETKEDFLGLSGFFPCAPFLLANCTTTLYLPRSDFHMAQDLYNEIDELQTRISVITQAVKVVGVYDAGSDEVGRMFEEGMD
;
A
#
# COMPACT_ATOMS: atom_id res chain seq x y z
N MET A 1 11.88 20.64 64.42
CA MET A 1 12.66 19.84 63.49
C MET A 1 11.90 19.81 62.19
N SER A 2 12.43 20.53 61.27
CA SER A 2 11.88 20.84 59.96
C SER A 2 12.14 19.71 58.99
N GLU A 3 11.12 19.21 58.32
CA GLU A 3 11.27 18.37 57.13
C GLU A 3 10.86 19.18 55.92
N THR A 4 11.85 19.53 55.16
CA THR A 4 11.76 20.06 53.82
C THR A 4 11.46 18.93 52.83
N GLY A 5 10.20 18.76 52.46
CA GLY A 5 9.77 18.00 51.31
C GLY A 5 10.00 18.80 50.05
N GLY A 6 11.14 18.61 49.39
CA GLY A 6 11.40 19.16 48.06
C GLY A 6 10.49 18.48 47.01
N SER A 7 9.56 19.24 46.50
CA SER A 7 8.80 18.91 45.29
C SER A 7 9.77 18.85 44.08
N ILE A 8 10.05 17.65 43.62
CA ILE A 8 10.67 17.44 42.30
C ILE A 8 9.52 17.38 41.30
N ASP A 9 9.05 18.52 40.88
CA ASP A 9 8.17 18.63 39.74
C ASP A 9 8.57 19.84 38.89
N SER A 10 9.54 19.60 38.02
CA SER A 10 9.80 20.41 36.83
C SER A 10 10.59 19.61 35.86
N ARG A 11 9.97 18.56 35.30
CA ARG A 11 10.33 18.18 33.95
C ARG A 11 9.78 19.27 33.05
N GLU A 12 10.60 20.29 32.78
CA GLU A 12 10.37 21.18 31.66
C GLU A 12 10.14 20.28 30.45
N GLU A 13 8.92 20.27 29.93
CA GLU A 13 8.60 19.65 28.64
C GLU A 13 9.51 20.32 27.62
N PHE A 14 10.55 19.61 27.25
CA PHE A 14 11.46 20.02 26.18
C PHE A 14 10.64 20.09 24.90
N LYS A 15 10.10 21.28 24.58
CA LYS A 15 9.45 21.53 23.28
C LYS A 15 10.56 21.54 22.25
N PRO A 16 10.68 20.50 21.41
CA PRO A 16 11.76 20.44 20.44
C PRO A 16 11.59 21.60 19.45
N THR A 17 12.68 22.33 19.19
CA THR A 17 12.69 23.35 18.14
C THR A 17 12.29 22.72 16.80
N PRO A 18 11.67 23.47 15.85
CA PRO A 18 11.27 22.93 14.55
C PRO A 18 12.41 22.23 13.78
N ALA A 19 13.65 22.68 13.94
CA ALA A 19 14.82 22.02 13.39
C ALA A 19 15.18 20.70 14.11
N GLY A 20 14.98 20.65 15.43
CA GLY A 20 15.16 19.42 16.21
C GLY A 20 14.12 18.36 15.87
N GLN A 21 12.86 18.77 15.62
CA GLN A 21 11.80 17.89 15.13
C GLN A 21 12.13 17.33 13.74
N TYR A 22 12.65 18.17 12.85
CA TYR A 22 13.07 17.73 11.51
C TYR A 22 14.13 16.64 11.60
N LYS A 23 15.19 16.84 12.39
CA LYS A 23 16.26 15.86 12.56
C LYS A 23 15.73 14.53 13.12
N TYR A 24 14.89 14.59 14.14
CA TYR A 24 14.25 13.43 14.75
C TYR A 24 13.44 12.61 13.72
N TRP A 25 12.57 13.25 12.95
CA TRP A 25 11.74 12.56 11.97
C TRP A 25 12.55 12.04 10.78
N ASN A 26 13.61 12.74 10.40
CA ASN A 26 14.53 12.24 9.36
C ASN A 26 15.24 10.95 9.81
N GLU A 27 15.68 10.87 11.06
CA GLU A 27 16.29 9.67 11.63
C GLU A 27 15.28 8.52 11.75
N GLU A 28 14.09 8.78 12.27
CA GLU A 28 13.01 7.79 12.41
C GLU A 28 12.55 7.22 11.07
N LEU A 29 12.27 8.08 10.09
CA LEU A 29 11.90 7.64 8.74
C LEU A 29 13.02 6.86 8.05
N THR A 30 14.27 7.27 8.24
CA THR A 30 15.42 6.56 7.66
C THR A 30 15.56 5.18 8.29
N ALA A 31 15.39 5.05 9.59
CA ALA A 31 15.42 3.77 10.29
C ALA A 31 14.27 2.85 9.83
N SER A 32 13.05 3.39 9.71
CA SER A 32 11.90 2.65 9.22
C SER A 32 12.08 2.19 7.77
N LYS A 33 12.50 3.08 6.87
CA LYS A 33 12.81 2.73 5.47
C LYS A 33 13.88 1.64 5.38
N LYS A 34 14.89 1.67 6.25
CA LYS A 34 15.92 0.62 6.32
C LYS A 34 15.33 -0.72 6.78
N MET A 35 14.43 -0.70 7.76
CA MET A 35 13.71 -1.89 8.24
C MET A 35 12.84 -2.49 7.13
N LEU A 36 12.13 -1.66 6.36
CA LEU A 36 11.24 -2.07 5.28
C LEU A 36 11.94 -2.41 3.95
N ASN A 37 13.21 -2.04 3.79
CA ASN A 37 13.93 -2.17 2.51
C ASN A 37 13.93 -3.60 1.94
N SER A 38 14.15 -4.61 2.79
CA SER A 38 14.13 -6.00 2.33
C SER A 38 12.72 -6.43 1.88
N PHE A 39 11.69 -5.97 2.58
CA PHE A 39 10.29 -6.21 2.22
C PHE A 39 9.93 -5.52 0.90
N HIS A 40 10.30 -4.24 0.72
CA HIS A 40 10.04 -3.51 -0.51
C HIS A 40 10.71 -4.17 -1.73
N ARG A 41 11.97 -4.58 -1.60
CA ARG A 41 12.68 -5.28 -2.66
C ARG A 41 11.99 -6.60 -3.02
N GLN A 42 11.70 -7.42 -2.02
CA GLN A 42 11.00 -8.69 -2.23
C GLN A 42 9.60 -8.49 -2.80
N GLY A 43 8.86 -7.48 -2.34
CA GLY A 43 7.55 -7.13 -2.86
C GLY A 43 7.60 -6.75 -4.34
N THR A 44 8.59 -5.96 -4.76
CA THR A 44 8.79 -5.62 -6.18
C THR A 44 9.08 -6.85 -7.03
N GLU A 45 9.90 -7.78 -6.56
CA GLU A 45 10.17 -9.06 -7.25
C GLU A 45 8.88 -9.89 -7.43
N VAL A 46 8.01 -9.91 -6.39
CA VAL A 46 6.73 -10.63 -6.47
C VAL A 46 5.75 -9.97 -7.44
N VAL A 47 5.70 -8.63 -7.46
CA VAL A 47 4.87 -7.89 -8.44
C VAL A 47 5.32 -8.18 -9.87
N GLN A 48 6.62 -8.16 -10.13
CA GLN A 48 7.16 -8.53 -11.46
C GLN A 48 6.81 -9.98 -11.83
N ARG A 49 6.90 -10.90 -10.87
CA ARG A 49 6.51 -12.30 -11.10
C ARG A 49 5.02 -12.44 -11.42
N PHE A 50 4.17 -11.68 -10.76
CA PHE A 50 2.73 -11.65 -11.00
C PHE A 50 2.41 -11.16 -12.41
N LEU A 51 3.10 -10.12 -12.88
CA LEU A 51 2.95 -9.56 -14.23
C LEU A 51 3.58 -10.44 -15.32
N GLY A 52 4.23 -11.55 -14.97
CA GLY A 52 4.89 -12.43 -15.92
C GLY A 52 6.25 -11.92 -16.40
N GLY A 53 6.79 -10.87 -15.75
CA GLY A 53 8.10 -10.32 -16.06
C GLY A 53 9.23 -11.34 -15.88
N ASN A 54 10.20 -11.31 -16.78
CA ASN A 54 11.43 -12.08 -16.63
C ASN A 54 12.31 -11.42 -15.59
N VAL A 55 12.33 -11.94 -14.37
CA VAL A 55 13.39 -11.60 -13.40
C VAL A 55 14.68 -12.17 -13.97
N ARG A 56 15.43 -11.37 -14.75
CA ARG A 56 16.78 -11.70 -15.18
C ARG A 56 17.65 -11.71 -13.92
N ARG A 57 18.13 -12.89 -13.55
CA ARG A 57 19.32 -12.96 -12.68
C ARG A 57 20.50 -12.54 -13.54
N GLU A 58 21.27 -11.57 -13.11
CA GLU A 58 22.46 -11.06 -13.82
C GLU A 58 23.53 -12.13 -14.09
N ASP A 59 23.45 -13.29 -13.45
CA ASP A 59 24.39 -14.39 -13.56
C ASP A 59 24.08 -15.41 -14.66
N ASP A 60 22.94 -15.32 -15.34
CA ASP A 60 22.57 -16.28 -16.38
C ASP A 60 23.14 -15.92 -17.76
N ASN A 61 24.43 -16.26 -17.98
CA ASN A 61 25.06 -16.30 -19.30
C ASN A 61 24.47 -17.38 -20.24
N PHE A 62 23.38 -18.03 -19.86
CA PHE A 62 22.69 -19.03 -20.66
C PHE A 62 21.33 -18.48 -21.06
N SER A 63 21.22 -18.02 -22.32
CA SER A 63 19.95 -17.61 -22.93
C SER A 63 19.08 -18.84 -23.22
N SER A 64 18.68 -19.57 -22.20
CA SER A 64 17.65 -20.58 -22.32
C SER A 64 16.29 -19.87 -22.26
N ASN A 65 15.48 -20.00 -23.30
CA ASN A 65 14.08 -19.64 -23.26
C ASN A 65 13.39 -20.46 -22.16
N ILE A 66 13.32 -19.89 -20.96
CA ILE A 66 12.63 -20.53 -19.84
C ILE A 66 11.13 -20.36 -20.10
N PHE A 67 10.45 -21.46 -20.40
CA PHE A 67 9.00 -21.47 -20.52
C PHE A 67 8.40 -21.40 -19.12
N ARG A 68 7.75 -20.28 -18.80
CA ARG A 68 7.09 -20.06 -17.51
C ARG A 68 5.59 -20.18 -17.66
N LEU A 69 5.01 -21.00 -16.81
CA LEU A 69 3.57 -21.07 -16.65
C LEU A 69 3.16 -20.13 -15.51
N ASN A 70 2.50 -18.99 -15.82
CA ASN A 70 2.14 -18.02 -14.80
C ASN A 70 0.97 -18.48 -13.93
N LEU A 71 1.16 -19.61 -13.22
CA LEU A 71 0.20 -20.16 -12.26
C LEU A 71 -0.03 -19.21 -11.09
N PHE A 72 0.99 -18.43 -10.71
CA PHE A 72 0.87 -17.48 -9.62
C PHE A 72 -0.20 -16.42 -9.92
N HIS A 73 -0.19 -15.85 -11.12
CA HIS A 73 -1.22 -14.91 -11.55
C HIS A 73 -2.62 -15.51 -11.49
N SER A 74 -2.79 -16.72 -12.03
CA SER A 74 -4.07 -17.42 -12.02
C SER A 74 -4.58 -17.68 -10.59
N ASN A 75 -3.69 -18.13 -9.72
CA ASN A 75 -4.04 -18.39 -8.31
C ASN A 75 -4.46 -17.11 -7.58
N ILE A 76 -3.72 -16.01 -7.74
CA ILE A 76 -4.04 -14.72 -7.10
C ILE A 76 -5.37 -14.19 -7.61
N THR A 77 -5.61 -14.20 -8.93
CA THR A 77 -6.87 -13.74 -9.51
C THR A 77 -8.06 -14.54 -9.01
N THR A 78 -7.89 -15.85 -8.89
CA THR A 78 -8.92 -16.73 -8.33
C THR A 78 -9.18 -16.43 -6.86
N LEU A 79 -8.12 -16.29 -6.05
CA LEU A 79 -8.25 -15.95 -4.63
C LEU A 79 -8.91 -14.58 -4.43
N GLN A 80 -8.53 -13.58 -5.21
CA GLN A 80 -9.12 -12.24 -5.16
C GLN A 80 -10.63 -12.30 -5.44
N SER A 81 -11.04 -13.05 -6.46
CA SER A 81 -12.46 -13.23 -6.82
C SER A 81 -13.24 -13.99 -5.75
N LEU A 82 -12.63 -14.95 -5.07
CA LEU A 82 -13.26 -15.73 -4.00
C LEU A 82 -13.37 -14.94 -2.69
N MET A 83 -12.34 -14.16 -2.34
CA MET A 83 -12.30 -13.42 -1.09
C MET A 83 -13.14 -12.15 -1.12
N TYR A 84 -13.26 -11.53 -2.29
CA TYR A 84 -13.99 -10.27 -2.46
C TYR A 84 -14.82 -10.29 -3.74
N SER A 85 -16.10 -10.61 -3.62
CA SER A 85 -17.04 -10.69 -4.75
C SER A 85 -18.00 -9.50 -4.82
N ASN A 86 -18.40 -8.94 -3.68
CA ASN A 86 -19.37 -7.86 -3.58
C ASN A 86 -18.99 -6.88 -2.47
N LEU A 87 -19.54 -5.66 -2.55
CA LEU A 87 -19.47 -4.69 -1.48
C LEU A 87 -20.01 -5.27 -0.16
N PRO A 88 -19.35 -4.99 0.98
CA PRO A 88 -19.81 -5.45 2.28
C PRO A 88 -21.17 -4.82 2.62
N SER A 89 -22.06 -5.61 3.21
CA SER A 89 -23.31 -5.12 3.77
C SER A 89 -23.12 -4.70 5.22
N VAL A 90 -23.71 -3.57 5.59
CA VAL A 90 -23.67 -3.06 6.96
C VAL A 90 -24.81 -3.67 7.76
N THR A 91 -24.52 -4.17 8.94
CA THR A 91 -25.51 -4.60 9.92
C THR A 91 -25.20 -3.93 11.26
N VAL A 92 -26.16 -3.20 11.79
CA VAL A 92 -26.03 -2.49 13.06
C VAL A 92 -26.87 -3.15 14.12
N MET A 93 -26.23 -3.62 15.20
CA MET A 93 -26.89 -4.26 16.33
C MET A 93 -26.71 -3.45 17.60
N ARG A 94 -27.67 -3.56 18.53
CA ARG A 94 -27.56 -2.95 19.86
C ARG A 94 -26.47 -3.66 20.69
N ALA A 95 -25.72 -2.88 21.45
CA ALA A 95 -24.71 -3.43 22.36
C ALA A 95 -25.36 -4.26 23.49
N ASN A 96 -26.51 -3.77 24.01
CA ASN A 96 -27.33 -4.47 24.98
C ASN A 96 -28.54 -5.08 24.29
N ASN A 97 -28.66 -6.40 24.34
CA ASN A 97 -29.75 -7.13 23.70
C ASN A 97 -31.04 -7.08 24.55
N ASP A 98 -31.38 -5.92 25.13
CA ASP A 98 -32.61 -5.73 25.91
C ASP A 98 -33.83 -5.62 24.98
N PRO A 99 -34.80 -6.58 25.07
CA PRO A 99 -36.00 -6.53 24.23
C PRO A 99 -36.89 -5.29 24.47
N LYS A 100 -36.74 -4.63 25.61
CA LYS A 100 -37.56 -3.46 26.00
C LYS A 100 -37.01 -2.13 25.51
N ASP A 101 -35.78 -2.12 24.96
CA ASP A 101 -35.15 -0.90 24.40
C ASP A 101 -35.56 -0.70 22.94
N ASP A 102 -36.74 -0.13 22.72
CA ASP A 102 -37.24 0.24 21.39
C ASP A 102 -36.47 1.42 20.78
N VAL A 103 -35.95 2.32 21.61
CA VAL A 103 -35.18 3.49 21.14
C VAL A 103 -33.87 3.05 20.53
N GLY A 104 -33.12 2.18 21.21
CA GLY A 104 -31.88 1.61 20.69
C GLY A 104 -32.10 0.79 19.41
N ARG A 105 -33.23 0.09 19.28
CA ARG A 105 -33.58 -0.63 18.07
C ARG A 105 -33.82 0.29 16.88
N VAL A 106 -34.56 1.38 17.08
CA VAL A 106 -34.84 2.37 16.02
C VAL A 106 -33.54 3.10 15.63
N ALA A 107 -32.71 3.47 16.61
CA ALA A 107 -31.41 4.10 16.36
C ALA A 107 -30.47 3.18 15.54
N ALA A 108 -30.42 1.88 15.87
CA ALA A 108 -29.63 0.92 15.11
C ALA A 108 -30.09 0.81 13.65
N ASN A 109 -31.41 0.75 13.41
CA ASN A 109 -31.98 0.68 12.07
C ASN A 109 -31.71 1.97 11.25
N ILE A 110 -31.74 3.14 11.91
CA ILE A 110 -31.41 4.42 11.24
C ILE A 110 -29.93 4.44 10.87
N LEU A 111 -29.05 4.08 11.78
CA LEU A 111 -27.61 4.02 11.52
C LEU A 111 -27.25 3.00 10.42
N GLU A 112 -27.90 1.83 10.43
CA GLU A 112 -27.73 0.82 9.37
C GLU A 112 -28.09 1.37 7.99
N ARG A 113 -29.23 2.11 7.89
CA ARG A 113 -29.64 2.73 6.64
C ARG A 113 -28.70 3.84 6.20
N ILE A 114 -28.24 4.69 7.11
CA ILE A 114 -27.29 5.77 6.81
C ILE A 114 -25.99 5.19 6.28
N LEU A 115 -25.39 4.24 7.00
CA LEU A 115 -24.13 3.61 6.60
C LEU A 115 -24.26 2.81 5.30
N THR A 116 -25.38 2.11 5.10
CA THR A 116 -25.64 1.39 3.85
C THR A 116 -25.78 2.34 2.67
N ASN A 117 -26.48 3.46 2.88
CA ASN A 117 -26.63 4.49 1.84
C ASN A 117 -25.29 5.14 1.50
N ASP A 118 -24.46 5.43 2.50
CA ASP A 118 -23.12 6.02 2.30
C ASP A 118 -22.22 5.08 1.49
N ILE A 119 -22.16 3.80 1.85
CA ILE A 119 -21.43 2.79 1.08
C ILE A 119 -21.97 2.64 -0.34
N GLN A 120 -23.29 2.73 -0.55
CA GLN A 120 -23.88 2.62 -1.88
C GLN A 120 -23.64 3.86 -2.74
N CYS A 121 -23.68 5.06 -2.16
CA CYS A 121 -23.43 6.31 -2.88
C CYS A 121 -21.94 6.46 -3.28
N ASN A 122 -21.02 6.02 -2.43
CA ASN A 122 -19.57 6.07 -2.66
C ASN A 122 -19.02 4.69 -3.06
N GLY A 123 -19.88 3.79 -3.52
CA GLY A 123 -19.59 2.37 -3.68
C GLY A 123 -18.46 2.06 -4.67
N GLU A 124 -18.34 2.83 -5.75
CA GLU A 124 -17.28 2.60 -6.74
C GLU A 124 -15.88 2.93 -6.17
N GLU A 125 -15.77 4.02 -5.43
CA GLU A 125 -14.51 4.39 -4.78
C GLU A 125 -14.15 3.39 -3.70
N TYR A 126 -15.12 3.02 -2.86
CA TYR A 126 -14.91 2.06 -1.78
C TYR A 126 -14.56 0.66 -2.29
N ASP A 127 -15.25 0.18 -3.35
CA ASP A 127 -14.94 -1.09 -4.01
C ASP A 127 -13.51 -1.10 -4.58
N THR A 128 -13.11 -0.01 -5.23
CA THR A 128 -11.78 0.14 -5.80
C THR A 128 -10.68 0.06 -4.74
N VAL A 129 -10.87 0.77 -3.61
CA VAL A 129 -9.92 0.76 -2.50
C VAL A 129 -9.80 -0.64 -1.88
N LEU A 130 -10.92 -1.30 -1.59
CA LEU A 130 -10.89 -2.64 -0.99
C LEU A 130 -10.27 -3.70 -1.92
N ARG A 131 -10.50 -3.60 -3.23
CA ARG A 131 -9.86 -4.47 -4.22
C ARG A 131 -8.35 -4.23 -4.29
N ALA A 132 -7.93 -2.98 -4.25
CA ALA A 132 -6.51 -2.61 -4.25
C ALA A 132 -5.81 -3.09 -2.96
N ASP A 133 -6.42 -2.87 -1.80
CA ASP A 133 -5.92 -3.36 -0.51
C ASP A 133 -5.76 -4.88 -0.48
N LEU A 134 -6.78 -5.59 -1.00
CA LEU A 134 -6.72 -7.05 -1.09
C LEU A 134 -5.65 -7.52 -2.06
N GLN A 135 -5.49 -6.85 -3.21
CA GLN A 135 -4.44 -7.15 -4.17
C GLN A 135 -3.05 -6.97 -3.58
N ASP A 136 -2.82 -5.86 -2.87
CA ASP A 136 -1.56 -5.60 -2.19
C ASP A 136 -1.30 -6.56 -1.02
N ARG A 137 -2.33 -7.03 -0.35
CA ARG A 137 -2.19 -8.12 0.64
C ARG A 137 -1.79 -9.43 -0.02
N LEU A 138 -2.35 -9.76 -1.20
CA LEU A 138 -2.12 -11.04 -1.86
C LEU A 138 -0.78 -11.10 -2.62
N ILE A 139 -0.30 -9.98 -3.17
CA ILE A 139 0.92 -9.92 -3.98
C ILE A 139 2.14 -9.57 -3.13
N PRO A 140 2.40 -8.29 -2.73
CA PRO A 140 3.55 -7.98 -1.88
C PRO A 140 3.35 -8.41 -0.42
N GLY A 141 2.11 -8.48 0.06
CA GLY A 141 1.79 -8.95 1.41
C GLY A 141 1.34 -7.88 2.40
N LEU A 142 1.10 -6.65 1.95
CA LEU A 142 0.68 -5.53 2.80
C LEU A 142 -0.37 -4.69 2.08
N GLY A 143 -1.62 -4.73 2.54
CA GLY A 143 -2.68 -3.81 2.12
C GLY A 143 -2.95 -2.77 3.19
N CYS A 144 -3.12 -1.51 2.79
CA CYS A 144 -3.35 -0.39 3.68
C CYS A 144 -4.25 0.66 3.04
N SER A 145 -5.29 1.04 3.77
CA SER A 145 -6.14 2.19 3.45
C SER A 145 -6.23 3.12 4.64
N LYS A 146 -6.47 4.40 4.37
CA LYS A 146 -6.70 5.41 5.41
C LYS A 146 -8.02 6.12 5.19
N VAL A 147 -8.62 6.58 6.27
CA VAL A 147 -9.81 7.41 6.25
C VAL A 147 -9.37 8.87 6.33
N ARG A 148 -9.87 9.69 5.42
CA ARG A 148 -9.70 11.14 5.47
C ARG A 148 -11.01 11.79 5.91
N TYR A 149 -10.92 12.85 6.66
CA TYR A 149 -12.05 13.70 6.95
C TYR A 149 -12.02 14.93 6.02
N ASN A 150 -13.05 15.09 5.23
CA ASN A 150 -13.25 16.22 4.34
C ASN A 150 -14.49 16.99 4.78
N CYS A 151 -14.39 18.30 4.86
CA CYS A 151 -15.52 19.18 5.11
C CYS A 151 -15.29 20.53 4.43
N GLU A 152 -16.38 21.17 4.02
CA GLU A 152 -16.38 22.56 3.61
C GLU A 152 -16.81 23.44 4.78
N VAL A 153 -15.99 24.39 5.17
CA VAL A 153 -16.34 25.40 6.16
C VAL A 153 -16.92 26.60 5.43
N CYS A 154 -18.18 26.86 5.63
CA CYS A 154 -18.89 28.00 5.08
C CYS A 154 -19.21 29.01 6.19
N GLU A 155 -19.25 30.30 5.85
CA GLU A 155 -19.72 31.34 6.75
C GLU A 155 -21.17 31.67 6.41
N ASP A 156 -22.02 31.78 7.43
CA ASP A 156 -23.41 32.27 7.31
C ASP A 156 -23.44 33.80 7.19
N GLU A 157 -24.57 34.38 6.79
CA GLU A 157 -24.81 35.84 6.69
C GLU A 157 -24.50 36.60 8.00
N MET A 158 -24.47 35.91 9.14
CA MET A 158 -24.12 36.45 10.46
C MET A 158 -22.64 36.29 10.81
N GLY A 159 -21.78 35.77 9.88
CA GLY A 159 -20.35 35.52 10.15
C GLY A 159 -20.10 34.32 11.07
N MET A 160 -21.07 33.40 11.22
CA MET A 160 -20.85 32.15 11.95
C MET A 160 -20.39 31.06 10.99
N GLU A 161 -19.30 30.43 11.35
CA GLU A 161 -18.78 29.26 10.60
C GLU A 161 -19.66 28.04 10.84
N TYR A 162 -20.07 27.40 9.76
CA TYR A 162 -20.75 26.10 9.81
C TYR A 162 -20.10 25.11 8.82
N VAL A 163 -20.16 23.84 9.19
CA VAL A 163 -19.61 22.76 8.35
C VAL A 163 -20.66 22.30 7.37
N LYS A 164 -20.28 22.25 6.11
CA LYS A 164 -21.08 21.74 5.02
C LYS A 164 -20.37 20.58 4.34
N ASP A 165 -21.13 19.65 3.78
CA ASP A 165 -20.64 18.53 2.99
C ASP A 165 -19.53 17.70 3.69
N GLU A 166 -19.82 17.29 4.95
CA GLU A 166 -18.97 16.36 5.69
C GLU A 166 -18.91 15.00 4.99
N ALA A 167 -17.69 14.52 4.75
CA ALA A 167 -17.44 13.21 4.20
C ALA A 167 -16.22 12.56 4.84
N ALA A 168 -16.24 11.24 4.95
CA ALA A 168 -15.12 10.43 5.43
C ALA A 168 -14.68 9.42 4.36
N PRO A 169 -14.13 9.88 3.22
CA PRO A 169 -13.69 8.99 2.16
C PRO A 169 -12.55 8.08 2.65
N VAL A 170 -12.56 6.86 2.12
CA VAL A 170 -11.49 5.90 2.33
C VAL A 170 -10.53 6.02 1.16
N GLU A 171 -9.26 6.22 1.44
CA GLU A 171 -8.19 6.34 0.44
C GLU A 171 -7.29 5.12 0.48
N TYR A 172 -7.00 4.57 -0.68
CA TYR A 172 -5.98 3.54 -0.84
C TYR A 172 -4.59 4.12 -0.61
N VAL A 173 -3.77 3.37 0.12
CA VAL A 173 -2.35 3.70 0.34
C VAL A 173 -1.50 2.58 -0.21
N HIS A 174 -0.70 2.88 -1.22
CA HIS A 174 0.20 1.90 -1.83
C HIS A 174 1.17 1.32 -0.79
N TRP A 175 1.45 0.04 -0.85
CA TRP A 175 2.27 -0.69 0.12
C TRP A 175 3.70 -0.14 0.30
N GLN A 176 4.24 0.62 -0.66
CA GLN A 176 5.52 1.31 -0.54
C GLN A 176 5.40 2.72 0.06
N ASP A 177 4.17 3.24 0.18
CA ASP A 177 3.90 4.61 0.63
C ASP A 177 3.52 4.68 2.11
N VAL A 178 3.65 3.57 2.84
CA VAL A 178 3.43 3.49 4.27
C VAL A 178 4.71 3.09 5.00
N CYS A 179 5.00 3.80 6.10
CA CYS A 179 6.10 3.51 7.00
C CYS A 179 5.60 3.54 8.44
N TRP A 180 6.23 2.79 9.34
CA TRP A 180 5.89 2.81 10.75
C TRP A 180 7.12 2.58 11.64
N GLY A 181 6.99 2.98 12.90
CA GLY A 181 8.01 2.74 13.91
C GLY A 181 8.12 1.25 14.30
N TRP A 182 9.26 0.85 14.80
CA TRP A 182 9.49 -0.54 15.22
C TRP A 182 8.42 -1.01 16.22
N SER A 183 7.81 -2.16 15.93
CA SER A 183 6.77 -2.76 16.78
C SER A 183 6.64 -4.25 16.50
N ARG A 184 5.98 -4.96 17.40
CA ARG A 184 5.60 -6.37 17.24
C ARG A 184 4.14 -6.55 16.88
N THR A 185 3.29 -5.63 17.32
CA THR A 185 1.86 -5.65 17.06
C THR A 185 1.41 -4.27 16.59
N PHE A 186 0.26 -4.18 15.94
CA PHE A 186 -0.31 -2.89 15.52
C PHE A 186 -0.57 -1.95 16.71
N LYS A 187 -0.94 -2.51 17.86
CA LYS A 187 -1.20 -1.72 19.08
C LYS A 187 0.05 -1.05 19.64
N ASP A 188 1.22 -1.62 19.38
CA ASP A 188 2.49 -1.13 19.92
C ASP A 188 3.16 -0.12 18.98
N ILE A 189 2.61 0.11 17.78
CA ILE A 189 3.19 1.05 16.82
C ILE A 189 3.22 2.46 17.44
N PRO A 190 4.40 3.09 17.56
CA PRO A 190 4.50 4.44 18.10
C PRO A 190 4.03 5.51 17.13
N TRP A 191 4.31 5.35 15.84
CA TRP A 191 3.93 6.28 14.79
C TRP A 191 3.75 5.57 13.46
N ILE A 192 2.85 6.10 12.61
CA ILE A 192 2.64 5.67 11.23
C ILE A 192 2.81 6.90 10.33
N GLY A 193 3.53 6.73 9.24
CA GLY A 193 3.73 7.76 8.22
C GLY A 193 3.17 7.32 6.87
N PHE A 194 2.41 8.19 6.26
CA PHE A 194 1.86 8.01 4.91
C PHE A 194 2.56 8.98 3.97
N ARG A 195 3.06 8.46 2.85
CA ARG A 195 3.67 9.27 1.81
C ARG A 195 2.62 9.72 0.82
N SER A 196 2.61 10.98 0.50
CA SER A 196 1.78 11.59 -0.53
C SER A 196 2.65 12.36 -1.52
N TYR A 197 2.19 12.44 -2.75
CA TYR A 197 2.84 13.14 -3.84
C TYR A 197 1.99 14.35 -4.19
N MET A 198 2.53 15.56 -4.00
CA MET A 198 1.81 16.80 -4.23
C MET A 198 2.46 17.61 -5.35
N LYS A 199 1.62 18.15 -6.25
CA LYS A 199 2.06 19.09 -7.29
C LYS A 199 2.42 20.43 -6.66
N LYS A 200 3.20 21.22 -7.40
CA LYS A 200 3.65 22.54 -6.92
C LYS A 200 2.47 23.45 -6.55
N ASP A 201 1.42 23.45 -7.35
CA ASP A 201 0.24 24.30 -7.12
C ASP A 201 -0.49 23.91 -5.82
N GLU A 202 -0.57 22.62 -5.51
CA GLU A 202 -1.16 22.11 -4.26
C GLU A 202 -0.33 22.48 -3.04
N VAL A 203 1.01 22.44 -3.18
CA VAL A 203 1.94 22.87 -2.12
C VAL A 203 1.81 24.37 -1.88
N VAL A 204 1.72 25.18 -2.95
CA VAL A 204 1.50 26.64 -2.86
C VAL A 204 0.18 26.94 -2.15
N ALA A 205 -0.90 26.24 -2.51
CA ALA A 205 -2.22 26.42 -1.90
C ALA A 205 -2.22 26.12 -0.40
N ARG A 206 -1.42 25.14 0.04
CA ARG A 206 -1.43 24.69 1.44
C ARG A 206 -0.39 25.41 2.31
N TRP A 207 0.83 25.63 1.85
CA TRP A 207 1.94 26.18 2.66
C TRP A 207 2.56 27.45 2.09
N GLY A 208 2.10 27.93 0.97
CA GLY A 208 2.56 29.16 0.33
C GLY A 208 3.75 28.99 -0.63
N GLU A 209 4.03 30.07 -1.37
CA GLU A 209 5.05 30.06 -2.44
C GLU A 209 6.49 29.86 -1.93
N ASP A 210 6.81 30.36 -0.73
CA ASP A 210 8.17 30.28 -0.18
C ASP A 210 8.56 28.84 0.13
N VAL A 211 7.62 28.07 0.67
CA VAL A 211 7.80 26.63 0.93
C VAL A 211 7.89 25.89 -0.40
N ALA A 212 7.00 26.18 -1.34
CA ALA A 212 6.98 25.51 -2.63
C ALA A 212 8.27 25.72 -3.45
N LYS A 213 8.94 26.87 -3.31
CA LYS A 213 10.23 27.13 -3.97
C LYS A 213 11.41 26.41 -3.31
N ALA A 214 11.27 26.06 -2.03
CA ALA A 214 12.34 25.40 -1.27
C ALA A 214 12.29 23.87 -1.35
N LEU A 215 11.20 23.28 -1.89
CA LEU A 215 11.03 21.83 -2.00
C LEU A 215 11.68 21.28 -3.28
N GLU A 216 12.18 20.05 -3.17
CA GLU A 216 12.64 19.28 -4.33
C GLU A 216 11.45 18.58 -5.00
N TYR A 217 11.27 18.82 -6.28
CA TYR A 217 10.26 18.14 -7.09
C TYR A 217 10.96 17.08 -7.95
N LYS A 218 10.43 15.88 -7.92
CA LYS A 218 10.93 14.74 -8.70
C LYS A 218 9.86 14.26 -9.65
N LYS A 219 10.28 13.76 -10.79
CA LYS A 219 9.38 13.04 -11.70
C LYS A 219 8.80 11.83 -10.99
N GLN A 220 7.50 11.66 -11.07
CA GLN A 220 6.85 10.44 -10.66
C GLN A 220 7.13 9.38 -11.75
N THR A 221 8.13 8.55 -11.53
CA THR A 221 8.42 7.40 -12.40
C THR A 221 7.56 6.24 -11.96
N ALA A 222 6.92 5.57 -12.92
CA ALA A 222 6.33 4.27 -12.67
C ALA A 222 7.43 3.33 -12.17
N THR A 223 7.17 2.63 -11.06
CA THR A 223 8.13 1.71 -10.44
C THR A 223 8.20 0.39 -11.23
N ASP A 224 7.93 0.42 -12.54
CA ASP A 224 8.13 -0.74 -13.40
C ASP A 224 9.56 -0.70 -13.94
N PRO A 225 10.45 -1.61 -13.47
CA PRO A 225 11.83 -1.65 -13.92
C PRO A 225 11.99 -2.10 -15.39
N GLN A 226 10.90 -2.42 -16.09
CA GLN A 226 10.96 -2.86 -17.49
C GLN A 226 10.77 -1.71 -18.49
N GLU A 227 10.30 -0.56 -18.05
CA GLU A 227 10.17 0.61 -18.91
C GLU A 227 10.98 1.77 -18.34
N ASP A 228 12.26 1.84 -18.68
CA ASP A 228 13.00 3.09 -18.72
C ASP A 228 12.35 3.97 -19.81
N ILE A 229 11.20 4.56 -19.47
CA ILE A 229 10.67 5.67 -20.24
C ILE A 229 11.59 6.84 -19.92
N GLU A 230 12.68 6.94 -20.66
CA GLU A 230 13.50 8.14 -20.74
C GLU A 230 12.64 9.26 -21.34
N MET A 231 11.83 9.89 -20.51
CA MET A 231 11.25 11.18 -20.85
C MET A 231 12.34 12.22 -20.62
N ASP A 232 12.93 12.64 -21.74
CA ASP A 232 13.94 13.67 -21.80
C ASP A 232 13.40 14.99 -21.24
N GLY A 233 14.09 15.55 -20.24
CA GLY A 233 13.83 16.90 -19.70
C GLY A 233 13.37 16.96 -18.25
N ASP A 234 14.06 17.82 -17.50
CA ASP A 234 13.82 18.12 -16.07
C ASP A 234 12.51 18.91 -15.82
N ASP A 235 11.81 19.34 -16.86
CA ASP A 235 10.61 20.20 -16.84
C ASP A 235 9.33 19.44 -17.30
N GLY A 236 9.09 18.24 -16.81
CA GLY A 236 7.88 17.47 -17.15
C GLY A 236 6.65 17.84 -16.31
N PRO A 237 5.40 17.63 -16.83
CA PRO A 237 4.15 17.95 -16.14
C PRO A 237 3.86 17.07 -14.90
N TRP A 238 4.66 16.03 -14.67
CA TRP A 238 4.48 15.06 -13.56
C TRP A 238 5.50 15.24 -12.44
N GLN A 239 5.96 16.47 -12.23
CA GLN A 239 6.82 16.79 -11.10
C GLN A 239 6.01 16.91 -9.82
N VAL A 240 6.38 16.10 -8.81
CA VAL A 240 5.71 16.05 -7.51
C VAL A 240 6.73 16.13 -6.37
N ALA A 241 6.32 16.75 -5.28
CA ALA A 241 7.05 16.74 -4.02
C ALA A 241 6.61 15.56 -3.16
N GLU A 242 7.57 14.84 -2.59
CA GLU A 242 7.32 13.76 -1.64
C GLU A 242 7.07 14.35 -0.25
N ILE A 243 5.87 14.18 0.28
CA ILE A 243 5.46 14.69 1.59
C ILE A 243 5.00 13.53 2.46
N TRP A 244 5.53 13.48 3.67
CA TRP A 244 5.16 12.49 4.68
C TRP A 244 4.21 13.10 5.69
N GLU A 245 3.05 12.48 5.85
CA GLU A 245 2.08 12.74 6.90
C GLU A 245 2.30 11.73 8.02
N ILE A 246 2.87 12.15 9.13
CA ILE A 246 3.30 11.29 10.22
C ILE A 246 2.36 11.47 11.41
N TRP A 247 1.71 10.40 11.79
CA TRP A 247 0.82 10.31 12.95
C TRP A 247 1.61 9.77 14.15
N ASP A 248 2.00 10.65 15.04
CA ASP A 248 2.76 10.33 16.26
C ASP A 248 1.79 10.08 17.42
N ARG A 249 1.53 8.81 17.72
CA ARG A 249 0.65 8.41 18.82
C ARG A 249 1.23 8.78 20.18
N THR A 250 2.55 8.81 20.33
CA THR A 250 3.23 9.07 21.60
C THR A 250 2.96 10.49 22.07
N LYS A 251 2.99 11.45 21.15
CA LYS A 251 2.75 12.86 21.41
C LYS A 251 1.33 13.33 21.04
N LYS A 252 0.53 12.44 20.45
CA LYS A 252 -0.81 12.75 19.92
C LYS A 252 -0.80 13.93 18.97
N GLN A 253 0.11 13.91 18.00
CA GLN A 253 0.28 14.98 17.02
C GLN A 253 0.45 14.40 15.61
N VAL A 254 0.06 15.19 14.61
CA VAL A 254 0.28 14.91 13.20
C VAL A 254 1.30 15.87 12.65
N VAL A 255 2.31 15.35 11.97
CA VAL A 255 3.46 16.13 11.50
C VAL A 255 3.60 15.93 9.99
N TRP A 256 3.64 17.04 9.24
CA TRP A 256 3.97 17.02 7.82
C TRP A 256 5.44 17.30 7.63
N TYR A 257 6.11 16.34 6.99
CA TYR A 257 7.55 16.32 6.80
C TYR A 257 7.90 16.08 5.33
N THR A 258 8.95 16.71 4.85
CA THR A 258 9.55 16.42 3.54
C THR A 258 11.06 16.40 3.65
N LYS A 259 11.70 15.56 2.84
CA LYS A 259 13.16 15.50 2.78
C LYS A 259 13.68 16.71 1.98
N GLY A 260 14.75 17.33 2.45
CA GLY A 260 15.35 18.49 1.78
C GLY A 260 14.91 19.86 2.31
N TYR A 261 13.84 19.92 3.09
CA TYR A 261 13.44 21.15 3.78
C TYR A 261 13.96 21.14 5.22
N SER A 262 14.58 22.21 5.66
CA SER A 262 15.31 22.29 6.94
C SER A 262 14.41 22.28 8.19
N LYS A 263 13.11 22.31 8.02
CA LYS A 263 12.09 22.36 9.09
C LYS A 263 10.94 21.42 8.77
N VAL A 264 10.12 21.12 9.78
CA VAL A 264 8.82 20.47 9.61
C VAL A 264 7.89 21.44 8.90
N LEU A 265 7.09 20.97 7.95
CA LEU A 265 6.15 21.82 7.20
C LEU A 265 5.02 22.32 8.09
N GLU A 266 4.42 21.41 8.85
CA GLU A 266 3.26 21.67 9.68
C GLU A 266 3.21 20.67 10.84
N THR A 267 2.67 21.07 11.99
CA THR A 267 2.37 20.18 13.10
C THR A 267 1.00 20.54 13.65
N LYS A 268 0.10 19.57 13.73
CA LYS A 268 -1.22 19.70 14.34
C LYS A 268 -1.35 18.73 15.50
N GLU A 269 -2.03 19.16 16.56
CA GLU A 269 -2.48 18.25 17.62
C GLU A 269 -3.57 17.32 17.08
N ASP A 270 -3.96 16.30 17.86
CA ASP A 270 -5.01 15.35 17.48
C ASP A 270 -6.33 16.08 17.20
N PHE A 271 -6.61 16.29 15.93
CA PHE A 271 -7.80 17.01 15.46
C PHE A 271 -8.99 16.10 15.16
N LEU A 272 -8.76 14.78 15.01
CA LEU A 272 -9.84 13.83 14.75
C LEU A 272 -10.39 13.18 16.01
N GLY A 273 -9.63 13.15 17.11
CA GLY A 273 -10.04 12.53 18.38
C GLY A 273 -10.40 11.04 18.26
N LEU A 274 -9.75 10.32 17.35
CA LEU A 274 -10.01 8.92 17.11
C LEU A 274 -9.59 8.06 18.30
N SER A 275 -10.41 7.08 18.68
CA SER A 275 -10.11 6.17 19.80
C SER A 275 -8.81 5.38 19.62
N GLY A 276 -8.42 5.10 18.37
CA GLY A 276 -7.17 4.43 18.00
C GLY A 276 -6.04 5.37 17.63
N PHE A 277 -6.30 6.68 17.55
CA PHE A 277 -5.43 7.76 17.07
C PHE A 277 -5.10 7.69 15.57
N PHE A 278 -4.75 6.53 15.03
CA PHE A 278 -4.40 6.39 13.62
C PHE A 278 -5.63 6.47 12.70
N PRO A 279 -5.52 7.12 11.53
CA PRO A 279 -6.62 7.24 10.58
C PRO A 279 -6.78 5.99 9.70
N CYS A 280 -6.18 4.89 10.09
CA CYS A 280 -6.23 3.63 9.36
C CYS A 280 -6.63 2.46 10.28
N ALA A 281 -7.23 1.46 9.66
CA ALA A 281 -7.41 0.16 10.31
C ALA A 281 -6.07 -0.58 10.45
N PRO A 282 -5.98 -1.63 11.27
CA PRO A 282 -4.83 -2.53 11.24
C PRO A 282 -4.57 -3.03 9.83
N PHE A 283 -3.30 -3.00 9.42
CA PHE A 283 -2.90 -3.38 8.05
C PHE A 283 -3.34 -4.80 7.71
N LEU A 284 -3.74 -5.01 6.47
CA LEU A 284 -3.98 -6.34 5.92
C LEU A 284 -2.62 -7.00 5.63
N LEU A 285 -2.15 -7.80 6.56
CA LEU A 285 -0.85 -8.46 6.44
C LEU A 285 -0.98 -9.90 5.94
N ALA A 286 -0.03 -10.33 5.14
CA ALA A 286 0.16 -11.73 4.79
C ALA A 286 0.78 -12.50 5.98
N ASN A 287 1.82 -13.29 5.76
CA ASN A 287 2.46 -14.07 6.81
C ASN A 287 3.33 -13.19 7.70
N CYS A 288 2.96 -13.05 8.97
CA CYS A 288 3.72 -12.33 9.98
C CYS A 288 4.27 -13.27 11.05
N THR A 289 5.39 -12.87 11.65
CA THR A 289 5.94 -13.52 12.82
C THR A 289 5.73 -12.63 14.06
N THR A 290 5.80 -13.19 15.24
CA THR A 290 5.72 -12.44 16.51
C THR A 290 6.96 -11.62 16.81
N THR A 291 8.02 -11.76 16.01
CA THR A 291 9.30 -11.07 16.23
C THR A 291 9.26 -9.63 15.80
N LEU A 292 8.62 -9.37 14.67
CA LEU A 292 8.54 -8.04 14.06
C LEU A 292 7.22 -7.92 13.29
N TYR A 293 6.56 -6.77 13.37
CA TYR A 293 5.35 -6.46 12.62
C TYR A 293 5.71 -6.13 11.14
N LEU A 294 6.18 -7.17 10.44
CA LEU A 294 6.61 -7.09 9.05
C LEU A 294 6.14 -8.34 8.30
N PRO A 295 5.37 -8.20 7.23
CA PRO A 295 4.84 -9.34 6.49
C PRO A 295 5.88 -9.97 5.56
N ARG A 296 5.61 -11.23 5.20
CA ARG A 296 6.20 -11.91 4.04
C ARG A 296 5.10 -12.32 3.09
N SER A 297 5.29 -12.10 1.80
CA SER A 297 4.29 -12.49 0.80
C SER A 297 4.06 -14.00 0.77
N ASP A 298 2.86 -14.42 0.41
CA ASP A 298 2.50 -15.83 0.24
C ASP A 298 3.36 -16.48 -0.86
N PHE A 299 3.76 -15.72 -1.88
CA PHE A 299 4.66 -16.18 -2.93
C PHE A 299 6.00 -16.67 -2.37
N HIS A 300 6.62 -15.92 -1.43
CA HIS A 300 7.90 -16.32 -0.83
C HIS A 300 7.83 -17.64 -0.07
N MET A 301 6.65 -17.98 0.47
CA MET A 301 6.45 -19.26 1.17
C MET A 301 6.35 -20.43 0.19
N ALA A 302 5.94 -20.18 -1.05
CA ALA A 302 5.77 -21.18 -2.09
C ALA A 302 6.79 -21.04 -3.26
N GLN A 303 7.77 -20.17 -3.12
CA GLN A 303 8.71 -19.81 -4.17
C GLN A 303 9.45 -21.01 -4.75
N ASP A 304 9.88 -21.95 -3.91
CA ASP A 304 10.61 -23.14 -4.32
C ASP A 304 9.75 -24.05 -5.21
N LEU A 305 8.46 -24.17 -4.87
CA LEU A 305 7.50 -24.95 -5.66
C LEU A 305 7.27 -24.32 -7.04
N TYR A 306 7.12 -22.99 -7.10
CA TYR A 306 6.96 -22.30 -8.38
C TYR A 306 8.21 -22.42 -9.27
N ASN A 307 9.40 -22.34 -8.67
CA ASN A 307 10.67 -22.52 -9.39
C ASN A 307 10.81 -23.95 -9.93
N GLU A 308 10.44 -24.97 -9.15
CA GLU A 308 10.45 -26.36 -9.58
C GLU A 308 9.48 -26.60 -10.73
N ILE A 309 8.27 -26.04 -10.67
CA ILE A 309 7.29 -26.12 -11.76
C ILE A 309 7.85 -25.49 -13.04
N ASP A 310 8.47 -24.32 -12.97
CA ASP A 310 9.07 -23.65 -14.13
C ASP A 310 10.20 -24.49 -14.75
N GLU A 311 11.04 -25.11 -13.91
CA GLU A 311 12.11 -25.99 -14.35
C GLU A 311 11.58 -27.26 -15.05
N LEU A 312 10.57 -27.89 -14.45
CA LEU A 312 9.91 -29.06 -15.03
C LEU A 312 9.24 -28.70 -16.35
N GLN A 313 8.55 -27.56 -16.42
CA GLN A 313 7.91 -27.09 -17.66
C GLN A 313 8.94 -26.85 -18.78
N THR A 314 10.08 -26.24 -18.41
CA THR A 314 11.18 -26.03 -19.36
C THR A 314 11.73 -27.38 -19.90
N ARG A 315 11.94 -28.34 -18.99
CA ARG A 315 12.38 -29.71 -19.40
C ARG A 315 11.38 -30.41 -20.32
N ILE A 316 10.08 -30.32 -19.96
CA ILE A 316 9.00 -30.89 -20.80
C ILE A 316 9.02 -30.25 -22.19
N SER A 317 9.11 -28.93 -22.29
CA SER A 317 9.15 -28.21 -23.55
C SER A 317 10.35 -28.61 -24.40
N VAL A 318 11.54 -28.72 -23.81
CA VAL A 318 12.75 -29.16 -24.52
C VAL A 318 12.61 -30.60 -25.01
N ILE A 319 12.10 -31.52 -24.18
CA ILE A 319 11.87 -32.92 -24.58
C ILE A 319 10.84 -32.98 -25.69
N THR A 320 9.73 -32.25 -25.60
CA THR A 320 8.68 -32.23 -26.62
C THR A 320 9.21 -31.72 -27.96
N GLN A 321 10.05 -30.70 -27.97
CA GLN A 321 10.70 -30.16 -29.15
C GLN A 321 11.75 -31.15 -29.73
N ALA A 322 12.39 -31.94 -28.87
CA ALA A 322 13.39 -32.93 -29.29
C ALA A 322 12.77 -34.25 -29.81
N VAL A 323 11.50 -34.54 -29.47
CA VAL A 323 10.81 -35.74 -29.94
C VAL A 323 10.50 -35.57 -31.42
N LYS A 324 11.28 -36.26 -32.26
CA LYS A 324 11.03 -36.37 -33.68
C LYS A 324 10.29 -37.64 -33.94
N VAL A 325 9.18 -37.57 -34.67
CA VAL A 325 8.50 -38.74 -35.19
C VAL A 325 9.34 -39.26 -36.36
N VAL A 326 9.97 -40.42 -36.20
CA VAL A 326 10.69 -41.08 -37.29
C VAL A 326 9.80 -42.18 -37.83
N GLY A 327 9.32 -42.00 -39.05
CA GLY A 327 8.59 -43.01 -39.78
C GLY A 327 9.51 -43.71 -40.75
N VAL A 328 9.42 -45.04 -40.86
CA VAL A 328 10.06 -45.82 -41.92
C VAL A 328 8.97 -46.18 -42.91
N TYR A 329 9.10 -45.70 -44.13
CA TYR A 329 8.16 -46.00 -45.22
C TYR A 329 8.88 -46.58 -46.42
N ASP A 330 8.16 -47.33 -47.25
CA ASP A 330 8.70 -47.93 -48.46
C ASP A 330 9.00 -46.85 -49.52
N ALA A 331 10.20 -46.83 -50.04
CA ALA A 331 10.66 -45.82 -51.00
C ALA A 331 9.82 -45.80 -52.34
N GLY A 332 8.87 -46.72 -52.51
CA GLY A 332 7.94 -46.74 -53.64
C GLY A 332 6.65 -45.93 -53.44
N SER A 333 6.39 -45.35 -52.26
CA SER A 333 5.15 -44.55 -51.96
C SER A 333 5.45 -43.06 -51.73
N ASP A 334 5.51 -42.31 -52.83
CA ASP A 334 5.77 -40.86 -52.84
C ASP A 334 4.73 -40.07 -52.05
N GLU A 335 3.48 -40.52 -51.91
CA GLU A 335 2.41 -39.85 -51.19
C GLU A 335 2.62 -39.88 -49.68
N VAL A 336 3.17 -40.95 -49.12
CA VAL A 336 3.46 -41.09 -47.71
C VAL A 336 4.67 -40.22 -47.34
N GLY A 337 5.65 -40.08 -48.22
CA GLY A 337 6.79 -39.18 -48.07
C GLY A 337 6.35 -37.73 -47.94
N ARG A 338 5.43 -37.25 -48.78
CA ARG A 338 4.88 -35.89 -48.72
C ARG A 338 4.08 -35.62 -47.45
N MET A 339 3.27 -36.57 -46.98
CA MET A 339 2.54 -36.44 -45.73
C MET A 339 3.46 -36.27 -44.50
N PHE A 340 4.65 -36.90 -44.50
CA PHE A 340 5.65 -36.74 -43.45
C PHE A 340 6.41 -35.41 -43.56
N GLU A 341 6.61 -34.89 -44.77
CA GLU A 341 7.25 -33.58 -44.98
C GLU A 341 6.29 -32.42 -44.65
N GLU A 342 5.01 -32.50 -45.01
CA GLU A 342 3.98 -31.48 -44.72
C GLU A 342 3.52 -31.49 -43.26
N GLY A 343 3.72 -32.57 -42.51
CA GLY A 343 3.38 -32.66 -41.08
C GLY A 343 4.52 -32.25 -40.13
N MET A 344 5.65 -31.78 -40.66
CA MET A 344 6.81 -31.38 -39.87
C MET A 344 7.00 -29.84 -39.76
N ASP A 345 6.16 -29.02 -40.40
CA ASP A 345 6.03 -27.60 -40.19
C ASP A 345 4.90 -27.31 -39.18
#